data_a2996b66bf1b70c38b086e0387b88454
#
_entry.id   a2996b66bf1b70c38b086e0387b88454
#
_cell.length_a   1.000
_cell.length_b   1.000
_cell.length_c   1.000
_cell.angle_alpha   90.00
_cell.angle_beta   90.00
_cell.angle_gamma   90.00
#
_symmetry.space_group_name_H-M   'P 1'
#
loop_
_entity.id
_entity.type
_entity.pdbx_description
1 polymer ?
#
loop_
_entity_poly.entity_id
_entity_poly.type
_entity_poly.pdbx_seq_one_letter_code
_entity_poly.pdbx_strand_id
1 'polypeptide(L)'
;MTDTPPPDYSALIPALPTWNDGAGIDAESWIGCIGNFELAIGYSLIFWPGFVRFEGYVLRDGFCEGALRGFEQQPNSGTASVRDVRASVEGVMNHLHIADIHCNIESTEAQLRYLGRALKDIYEVKLKRDFPDLQLVVSFNDEPDLDLTDYQLSFWQAVD
;
A
#
# COMPACT_ATOMS: atom_id res chain seq x y z
N MET A 1 7.07 6.04 -21.91
CA MET A 1 7.36 6.99 -20.83
C MET A 1 6.16 7.91 -20.76
N THR A 2 5.34 7.80 -19.74
CA THR A 2 4.19 8.69 -19.54
C THR A 2 4.72 10.03 -19.07
N ASP A 3 4.45 11.06 -19.85
CA ASP A 3 4.87 12.46 -19.62
C ASP A 3 3.94 13.10 -18.55
N THR A 4 3.79 12.41 -17.41
CA THR A 4 3.01 12.93 -16.29
C THR A 4 3.89 13.94 -15.56
N PRO A 5 3.43 15.19 -15.39
CA PRO A 5 4.20 16.19 -14.65
C PRO A 5 4.46 15.69 -13.21
N PRO A 6 5.61 16.06 -12.63
CA PRO A 6 5.89 15.71 -11.25
C PRO A 6 4.80 16.24 -10.32
N PRO A 7 4.48 15.53 -9.23
CA PRO A 7 3.46 15.97 -8.29
C PRO A 7 3.83 17.30 -7.64
N ASP A 8 2.84 18.12 -7.34
CA ASP A 8 3.05 19.33 -6.53
C ASP A 8 3.25 18.94 -5.07
N TYR A 9 4.50 18.76 -4.68
CA TYR A 9 4.86 18.41 -3.31
C TYR A 9 4.49 19.49 -2.30
N SER A 10 4.36 20.75 -2.71
CA SER A 10 3.96 21.85 -1.79
C SER A 10 2.51 21.68 -1.32
N ALA A 11 1.64 21.13 -2.16
CA ALA A 11 0.26 20.81 -1.77
C ALA A 11 0.18 19.58 -0.83
N LEU A 12 1.11 18.61 -0.99
CA LEU A 12 1.17 17.40 -0.18
C LEU A 12 1.90 17.61 1.15
N ILE A 13 2.86 18.50 1.18
CA ILE A 13 3.72 18.81 2.33
C ILE A 13 3.71 20.33 2.58
N PRO A 14 2.70 20.85 3.29
CA PRO A 14 2.55 22.31 3.50
C PRO A 14 3.72 22.98 4.21
N ALA A 15 4.60 22.21 4.84
CA ALA A 15 5.81 22.72 5.48
C ALA A 15 6.87 23.23 4.48
N LEU A 16 6.86 22.74 3.22
CA LEU A 16 7.89 23.09 2.24
C LEU A 16 7.95 24.60 1.95
N PRO A 17 6.85 25.29 1.58
CA PRO A 17 6.89 26.70 1.26
C PRO A 17 7.08 27.59 2.48
N THR A 18 6.78 27.12 3.69
CA THR A 18 6.89 27.90 4.93
C THR A 18 8.24 27.73 5.64
N TRP A 19 9.09 26.83 5.16
CA TRP A 19 10.38 26.53 5.75
C TRP A 19 11.30 27.78 5.75
N ASN A 20 12.10 27.93 6.81
CA ASN A 20 13.09 28.99 6.94
C ASN A 20 12.47 30.37 6.71
N ASP A 21 11.50 30.74 7.56
CA ASP A 21 10.78 32.03 7.54
C ASP A 21 10.12 32.35 6.17
N GLY A 22 9.68 31.34 5.44
CA GLY A 22 9.01 31.49 4.15
C GLY A 22 9.94 31.48 2.94
N ALA A 23 11.23 31.22 3.12
CA ALA A 23 12.16 31.05 1.99
C ALA A 23 11.90 29.76 1.21
N GLY A 24 11.27 28.78 1.85
CA GLY A 24 10.96 27.48 1.26
C GLY A 24 12.14 26.51 1.26
N ILE A 25 11.84 25.24 0.97
CA ILE A 25 12.81 24.15 0.82
C ILE A 25 12.26 23.11 -0.16
N ASP A 26 13.11 22.41 -0.89
CA ASP A 26 12.70 21.24 -1.67
C ASP A 26 12.46 20.01 -0.78
N ALA A 27 11.68 19.03 -1.28
CA ALA A 27 11.26 17.88 -0.49
C ALA A 27 12.43 16.99 -0.02
N GLU A 28 13.47 16.82 -0.84
CA GLU A 28 14.63 15.99 -0.50
C GLU A 28 15.44 16.63 0.62
N SER A 29 15.75 17.90 0.50
CA SER A 29 16.45 18.68 1.55
C SER A 29 15.64 18.73 2.86
N TRP A 30 14.32 18.89 2.76
CA TRP A 30 13.41 18.89 3.91
C TRP A 30 13.47 17.53 4.65
N ILE A 31 13.38 16.41 3.93
CA ILE A 31 13.54 15.06 4.53
C ILE A 31 14.89 14.95 5.24
N GLY A 32 15.97 15.45 4.63
CA GLY A 32 17.29 15.46 5.24
C GLY A 32 17.36 16.25 6.56
N CYS A 33 16.55 17.30 6.71
CA CYS A 33 16.50 18.13 7.92
C CYS A 33 15.66 17.54 9.04
N ILE A 34 14.50 16.93 8.72
CA ILE A 34 13.53 16.48 9.75
C ILE A 34 13.47 14.97 9.92
N GLY A 35 13.93 14.21 8.93
CA GLY A 35 13.90 12.75 8.93
C GLY A 35 14.90 12.14 9.92
N ASN A 36 14.69 10.88 10.24
CA ASN A 36 15.65 10.06 10.99
C ASN A 36 15.74 8.65 10.40
N PHE A 37 16.82 7.94 10.71
CA PHE A 37 17.07 6.60 10.17
C PHE A 37 16.09 5.54 10.69
N GLU A 38 15.57 5.67 11.91
CA GLU A 38 14.61 4.72 12.47
C GLU A 38 13.30 4.74 11.68
N LEU A 39 12.76 5.94 11.39
CA LEU A 39 11.59 6.10 10.53
C LEU A 39 11.86 5.62 9.10
N ALA A 40 13.03 5.93 8.53
CA ALA A 40 13.40 5.48 7.19
C ALA A 40 13.43 3.95 7.11
N ILE A 41 13.98 3.26 8.11
CA ILE A 41 13.95 1.80 8.22
C ILE A 41 12.51 1.30 8.38
N GLY A 42 11.70 1.93 9.23
CA GLY A 42 10.28 1.59 9.40
C GLY A 42 9.50 1.70 8.09
N TYR A 43 9.65 2.80 7.37
CA TYR A 43 9.02 2.97 6.06
C TYR A 43 9.47 1.94 5.03
N SER A 44 10.72 1.47 5.07
CA SER A 44 11.17 0.44 4.14
C SER A 44 10.39 -0.87 4.28
N LEU A 45 9.87 -1.19 5.48
CA LEU A 45 9.05 -2.38 5.72
C LEU A 45 7.63 -2.24 5.12
N ILE A 46 7.18 -1.01 4.90
CA ILE A 46 5.87 -0.73 4.30
C ILE A 46 6.01 -0.58 2.78
N PHE A 47 7.00 0.20 2.32
CA PHE A 47 7.20 0.49 0.91
C PHE A 47 7.87 -0.66 0.14
N TRP A 48 8.65 -1.50 0.81
CA TRP A 48 9.33 -2.65 0.19
C TRP A 48 9.22 -3.90 1.08
N PRO A 49 7.98 -4.38 1.37
CA PRO A 49 7.75 -5.49 2.30
C PRO A 49 8.28 -6.81 1.77
N GLY A 50 8.53 -7.77 2.67
CA GLY A 50 8.67 -9.16 2.30
C GLY A 50 7.33 -9.75 1.86
N PHE A 51 7.37 -10.66 0.86
CA PHE A 51 6.24 -11.47 0.46
C PHE A 51 6.64 -12.95 0.49
N VAL A 52 5.71 -13.82 0.86
CA VAL A 52 5.94 -15.26 1.00
C VAL A 52 4.85 -16.05 0.30
N ARG A 53 5.21 -17.26 -0.19
CA ARG A 53 4.22 -18.30 -0.54
C ARG A 53 3.96 -19.18 0.66
N PHE A 54 2.71 -19.29 1.05
CA PHE A 54 2.30 -20.17 2.14
C PHE A 54 1.04 -20.94 1.72
N GLU A 55 1.15 -22.26 1.61
CA GLU A 55 0.05 -23.17 1.22
C GLU A 55 -0.72 -22.76 -0.05
N GLY A 56 -0.01 -22.19 -1.00
CA GLY A 56 -0.58 -21.71 -2.27
C GLY A 56 -1.09 -20.27 -2.26
N TYR A 57 -1.10 -19.61 -1.11
CA TYR A 57 -1.34 -18.17 -0.97
C TYR A 57 -0.06 -17.37 -1.19
N VAL A 58 -0.19 -16.16 -1.71
CA VAL A 58 0.85 -15.12 -1.69
C VAL A 58 0.46 -14.07 -0.66
N LEU A 59 1.27 -13.94 0.39
CA LEU A 59 0.96 -13.10 1.55
C LEU A 59 2.12 -12.16 1.88
N ARG A 60 1.82 -11.05 2.57
CA ARG A 60 2.87 -10.23 3.17
C ARG A 60 3.57 -11.05 4.26
N ASP A 61 4.90 -10.95 4.31
CA ASP A 61 5.68 -11.59 5.37
C ASP A 61 5.25 -11.08 6.76
N GLY A 62 5.25 -11.98 7.74
CA GLY A 62 4.74 -11.70 9.07
C GLY A 62 3.22 -11.76 9.21
N PHE A 63 2.49 -12.32 8.22
CA PHE A 63 1.05 -12.54 8.32
C PHE A 63 0.66 -13.40 9.53
N CYS A 64 -0.57 -13.24 10.02
CA CYS A 64 -1.11 -14.04 11.12
C CYS A 64 -1.77 -15.31 10.58
N GLU A 65 -1.19 -16.50 10.83
CA GLU A 65 -1.76 -17.77 10.40
C GLU A 65 -3.16 -18.04 10.98
N GLY A 66 -3.40 -17.64 12.23
CA GLY A 66 -4.73 -17.78 12.83
C GLY A 66 -5.80 -16.96 12.11
N ALA A 67 -5.47 -15.76 11.63
CA ALA A 67 -6.37 -14.95 10.82
C ALA A 67 -6.62 -15.62 9.46
N LEU A 68 -5.58 -16.15 8.79
CA LEU A 68 -5.72 -16.89 7.55
C LEU A 68 -6.72 -18.05 7.69
N ARG A 69 -6.56 -18.89 8.73
CA ARG A 69 -7.49 -20.02 9.00
C ARG A 69 -8.91 -19.53 9.27
N GLY A 70 -9.06 -18.39 9.93
CA GLY A 70 -10.37 -17.77 10.16
C GLY A 70 -11.06 -17.37 8.87
N PHE A 71 -10.33 -16.77 7.93
CA PHE A 71 -10.89 -16.39 6.62
C PHE A 71 -11.18 -17.57 5.71
N GLU A 72 -10.34 -18.64 5.71
CA GLU A 72 -10.61 -19.87 4.97
C GLU A 72 -11.93 -20.57 5.39
N GLN A 73 -12.32 -20.43 6.65
CA GLN A 73 -13.52 -21.07 7.21
C GLN A 73 -14.80 -20.24 7.01
N GLN A 74 -14.70 -19.01 6.48
CA GLN A 74 -15.89 -18.19 6.24
C GLN A 74 -16.75 -18.85 5.14
N PRO A 75 -18.09 -18.94 5.35
CA PRO A 75 -18.98 -19.56 4.36
C PRO A 75 -18.96 -18.72 3.08
N ASN A 76 -18.39 -19.28 2.03
CA ASN A 76 -18.48 -18.73 0.70
C ASN A 76 -19.87 -19.05 0.11
N SER A 77 -20.41 -18.14 -0.71
CA SER A 77 -21.57 -18.47 -1.53
C SER A 77 -21.23 -19.73 -2.35
N GLY A 78 -21.96 -20.82 -2.17
CA GLY A 78 -21.62 -22.18 -2.62
C GLY A 78 -21.41 -22.41 -4.13
N THR A 79 -21.15 -21.35 -4.88
CA THR A 79 -20.84 -21.33 -6.33
C THR A 79 -19.43 -20.83 -6.64
N ALA A 80 -18.66 -20.36 -5.63
CA ALA A 80 -17.31 -19.82 -5.85
C ALA A 80 -16.32 -20.97 -6.14
N SER A 81 -15.46 -20.79 -7.14
CA SER A 81 -14.36 -21.72 -7.39
C SER A 81 -13.31 -21.66 -6.27
N VAL A 82 -12.44 -22.67 -6.16
CA VAL A 82 -11.31 -22.68 -5.22
C VAL A 82 -10.38 -21.48 -5.46
N ARG A 83 -10.25 -21.03 -6.73
CA ARG A 83 -9.45 -19.84 -7.09
C ARG A 83 -10.10 -18.55 -6.61
N ASP A 84 -11.42 -18.41 -6.74
CA ASP A 84 -12.16 -17.24 -6.25
C ASP A 84 -12.04 -17.11 -4.73
N VAL A 85 -12.15 -18.24 -4.01
CA VAL A 85 -11.97 -18.29 -2.56
C VAL A 85 -10.56 -17.84 -2.18
N ARG A 86 -9.53 -18.34 -2.89
CA ARG A 86 -8.14 -17.95 -2.64
C ARG A 86 -7.93 -16.45 -2.85
N ALA A 87 -8.36 -15.91 -3.99
CA ALA A 87 -8.23 -14.50 -4.29
C ALA A 87 -8.95 -13.62 -3.24
N SER A 88 -10.13 -14.05 -2.77
CA SER A 88 -10.85 -13.36 -1.71
C SER A 88 -10.10 -13.36 -0.38
N VAL A 89 -9.54 -14.51 0.02
CA VAL A 89 -8.75 -14.65 1.24
C VAL A 89 -7.47 -13.80 1.16
N GLU A 90 -6.74 -13.88 0.02
CA GLU A 90 -5.55 -13.05 -0.20
C GLU A 90 -5.91 -11.56 -0.15
N GLY A 91 -6.99 -11.14 -0.79
CA GLY A 91 -7.44 -9.76 -0.82
C GLY A 91 -7.66 -9.20 0.59
N VAL A 92 -8.26 -9.98 1.49
CA VAL A 92 -8.48 -9.58 2.88
C VAL A 92 -7.19 -9.66 3.71
N MET A 93 -6.37 -10.70 3.53
CA MET A 93 -5.13 -10.87 4.28
C MET A 93 -4.06 -9.85 3.92
N ASN A 94 -4.07 -9.36 2.69
CA ASN A 94 -3.06 -8.47 2.12
C ASN A 94 -3.48 -7.00 2.08
N HIS A 95 -4.65 -6.66 2.66
CA HIS A 95 -5.07 -5.26 2.64
C HIS A 95 -4.23 -4.38 3.58
N LEU A 96 -4.02 -3.16 3.15
CA LEU A 96 -3.34 -2.11 3.90
C LEU A 96 -4.15 -0.83 3.79
N HIS A 97 -4.67 -0.33 4.91
CA HIS A 97 -5.23 1.00 4.97
C HIS A 97 -4.09 2.03 4.95
N ILE A 98 -4.11 2.94 3.99
CA ILE A 98 -3.05 3.94 3.87
C ILE A 98 -3.00 4.86 5.10
N ALA A 99 -4.16 5.16 5.69
CA ALA A 99 -4.26 5.95 6.92
C ALA A 99 -3.56 5.30 8.12
N ASP A 100 -3.44 3.97 8.16
CA ASP A 100 -2.81 3.24 9.27
C ASP A 100 -1.27 3.32 9.25
N ILE A 101 -0.67 3.90 8.20
CA ILE A 101 0.78 4.18 8.19
C ILE A 101 1.16 5.08 9.36
N HIS A 102 0.24 5.99 9.73
CA HIS A 102 0.37 6.87 10.91
C HIS A 102 -0.98 7.06 11.62
N CYS A 103 -1.36 6.12 12.47
CA CYS A 103 -2.68 6.07 13.11
C CYS A 103 -3.03 7.25 14.04
N ASN A 104 -2.07 8.10 14.42
CA ASN A 104 -2.29 9.24 15.31
C ASN A 104 -2.01 10.60 14.66
N ILE A 105 -1.87 10.64 13.34
CA ILE A 105 -1.57 11.87 12.58
C ILE A 105 -2.70 12.07 11.58
N GLU A 106 -3.27 13.28 11.57
CA GLU A 106 -4.26 13.65 10.57
C GLU A 106 -3.63 13.62 9.17
N SER A 107 -4.33 13.00 8.24
CA SER A 107 -3.98 12.93 6.83
C SER A 107 -5.04 13.60 5.97
N THR A 108 -4.66 14.10 4.83
CA THR A 108 -5.58 14.59 3.81
C THR A 108 -5.83 13.51 2.76
N GLU A 109 -6.98 13.57 2.08
CA GLU A 109 -7.29 12.71 0.93
C GLU A 109 -6.13 12.73 -0.09
N ALA A 110 -5.62 13.90 -0.43
CA ALA A 110 -4.53 14.05 -1.40
C ALA A 110 -3.27 13.29 -0.99
N GLN A 111 -2.92 13.30 0.30
CA GLN A 111 -1.78 12.54 0.84
C GLN A 111 -2.01 11.03 0.76
N LEU A 112 -3.21 10.56 1.15
CA LEU A 112 -3.55 9.13 1.12
C LEU A 112 -3.54 8.61 -0.33
N ARG A 113 -4.13 9.34 -1.26
CA ARG A 113 -4.15 8.97 -2.69
C ARG A 113 -2.75 8.95 -3.29
N TYR A 114 -1.93 9.96 -2.99
CA TYR A 114 -0.55 10.00 -3.46
C TYR A 114 0.25 8.77 -2.97
N LEU A 115 0.20 8.51 -1.66
CA LEU A 115 0.93 7.37 -1.06
C LEU A 115 0.39 6.03 -1.55
N GLY A 116 -0.93 5.88 -1.67
CA GLY A 116 -1.55 4.65 -2.15
C GLY A 116 -1.17 4.32 -3.59
N ARG A 117 -1.13 5.31 -4.49
CA ARG A 117 -0.66 5.14 -5.86
C ARG A 117 0.82 4.74 -5.91
N ALA A 118 1.67 5.43 -5.15
CA ALA A 118 3.09 5.10 -5.08
C ALA A 118 3.32 3.67 -4.56
N LEU A 119 2.58 3.27 -3.52
CA LEU A 119 2.65 1.91 -2.98
C LEU A 119 2.14 0.87 -3.97
N LYS A 120 1.06 1.16 -4.70
CA LYS A 120 0.55 0.27 -5.75
C LYS A 120 1.64 -0.01 -6.79
N ASP A 121 2.27 1.03 -7.34
CA ASP A 121 3.32 0.88 -8.34
C ASP A 121 4.52 0.07 -7.80
N ILE A 122 4.92 0.33 -6.56
CA ILE A 122 6.02 -0.39 -5.90
C ILE A 122 5.65 -1.87 -5.71
N TYR A 123 4.43 -2.18 -5.24
CA TYR A 123 3.99 -3.55 -5.00
C TYR A 123 3.86 -4.32 -6.32
N GLU A 124 3.34 -3.71 -7.39
CA GLU A 124 3.28 -4.34 -8.72
C GLU A 124 4.67 -4.77 -9.21
N VAL A 125 5.65 -3.86 -9.13
CA VAL A 125 7.03 -4.16 -9.53
C VAL A 125 7.64 -5.25 -8.67
N LYS A 126 7.47 -5.16 -7.35
CA LYS A 126 8.07 -6.10 -6.41
C LYS A 126 7.46 -7.49 -6.51
N LEU A 127 6.13 -7.59 -6.55
CA LEU A 127 5.42 -8.87 -6.69
C LEU A 127 5.75 -9.56 -8.01
N LYS A 128 5.82 -8.81 -9.11
CA LYS A 128 6.25 -9.34 -10.40
C LYS A 128 7.68 -9.86 -10.39
N ARG A 129 8.58 -9.20 -9.65
CA ARG A 129 9.97 -9.65 -9.48
C ARG A 129 10.06 -10.90 -8.62
N ASP A 130 9.34 -10.93 -7.48
CA ASP A 130 9.46 -12.01 -6.50
C ASP A 130 8.69 -13.27 -6.93
N PHE A 131 7.64 -13.13 -7.77
CA PHE A 131 6.78 -14.21 -8.26
C PHE A 131 6.53 -14.09 -9.78
N PRO A 132 7.58 -14.24 -10.61
CA PRO A 132 7.48 -14.01 -12.05
C PRO A 132 6.60 -15.03 -12.78
N ASP A 133 6.29 -16.15 -12.14
CA ASP A 133 5.45 -17.25 -12.64
C ASP A 133 3.96 -17.10 -12.26
N LEU A 134 3.59 -16.06 -11.50
CA LEU A 134 2.22 -15.79 -11.10
C LEU A 134 1.70 -14.51 -11.74
N GLN A 135 0.40 -14.52 -12.04
CA GLN A 135 -0.32 -13.30 -12.34
C GLN A 135 -0.93 -12.79 -11.03
N LEU A 136 -0.44 -11.63 -10.58
CA LEU A 136 -0.89 -10.97 -9.37
C LEU A 136 -1.54 -9.65 -9.74
N VAL A 137 -2.67 -9.38 -9.10
CA VAL A 137 -3.40 -8.11 -9.20
C VAL A 137 -3.09 -7.28 -7.97
N VAL A 138 -2.71 -6.04 -8.15
CA VAL A 138 -2.60 -5.05 -7.07
C VAL A 138 -3.68 -4.01 -7.28
N SER A 139 -4.54 -3.83 -6.31
CA SER A 139 -5.64 -2.87 -6.34
C SER A 139 -5.46 -1.80 -5.29
N PHE A 140 -5.79 -0.58 -5.64
CA PHE A 140 -5.86 0.54 -4.71
C PHE A 140 -7.19 1.27 -4.94
N ASN A 141 -7.94 1.51 -3.89
CA ASN A 141 -9.16 2.31 -3.94
C ASN A 141 -8.76 3.77 -4.10
N ASP A 142 -9.01 4.34 -5.27
CA ASP A 142 -8.56 5.68 -5.65
C ASP A 142 -9.72 6.58 -6.12
N GLU A 143 -10.93 6.28 -5.70
CA GLU A 143 -12.09 7.15 -5.96
C GLU A 143 -12.00 8.41 -5.10
N PRO A 144 -12.46 9.55 -5.58
CA PRO A 144 -12.57 10.77 -4.77
C PRO A 144 -13.66 10.63 -3.70
N ASP A 145 -13.54 11.41 -2.64
CA ASP A 145 -14.54 11.54 -1.57
C ASP A 145 -14.86 10.24 -0.81
N LEU A 146 -13.90 9.29 -0.75
CA LEU A 146 -14.00 8.14 0.15
C LEU A 146 -13.77 8.56 1.60
N ASP A 147 -14.30 7.78 2.53
CA ASP A 147 -13.84 7.88 3.92
C ASP A 147 -12.32 7.60 3.98
N LEU A 148 -11.59 8.32 4.84
CA LEU A 148 -10.12 8.23 4.88
C LEU A 148 -9.61 6.80 5.13
N THR A 149 -10.39 5.97 5.82
CA THR A 149 -10.09 4.56 6.06
C THR A 149 -10.34 3.65 4.85
N ASP A 150 -11.04 4.13 3.81
CA ASP A 150 -11.36 3.34 2.62
C ASP A 150 -10.30 3.45 1.52
N TYR A 151 -9.30 4.32 1.70
CA TYR A 151 -8.10 4.33 0.86
C TYR A 151 -7.22 3.13 1.20
N GLN A 152 -7.51 1.99 0.53
CA GLN A 152 -6.91 0.69 0.82
C GLN A 152 -6.17 0.15 -0.38
N LEU A 153 -4.98 -0.38 -0.12
CA LEU A 153 -4.20 -1.18 -1.05
C LEU A 153 -4.40 -2.66 -0.73
N SER A 154 -4.58 -3.51 -1.73
CA SER A 154 -4.63 -4.96 -1.56
C SER A 154 -4.06 -5.67 -2.78
N PHE A 155 -3.72 -6.95 -2.65
CA PHE A 155 -3.29 -7.77 -3.78
C PHE A 155 -3.70 -9.22 -3.62
N TRP A 156 -3.85 -9.91 -4.78
CA TRP A 156 -4.24 -11.31 -4.85
C TRP A 156 -3.79 -11.95 -6.17
N GLN A 157 -3.82 -13.28 -6.23
CA GLN A 157 -3.60 -14.02 -7.48
C GLN A 157 -4.79 -13.84 -8.41
N ALA A 158 -4.53 -13.51 -9.69
CA ALA A 158 -5.59 -13.37 -10.69
C ALA A 158 -6.38 -14.68 -10.84
N VAL A 159 -7.68 -14.55 -11.03
CA VAL A 159 -8.60 -15.64 -11.34
C VAL A 159 -8.82 -15.62 -12.86
N ASP A 160 -8.36 -16.69 -13.56
CA ASP A 160 -8.58 -16.87 -15.00
C ASP A 160 -9.99 -17.39 -15.28
#